data_e8faea5da49cfafa88d55d3d13575317
#
_entry.id   e8faea5da49cfafa88d55d3d13575317
#
_cell.length_a   1.000
_cell.length_b   1.000
_cell.length_c   1.000
_cell.angle_alpha   90.00
_cell.angle_beta   90.00
_cell.angle_gamma   90.00
#
_symmetry.space_group_name_H-M   'P 1'
#
loop_
_entity.id
_entity.type
_entity.pdbx_description
1 polymer ?
#
loop_
_entity_poly.entity_id
_entity_poly.type
_entity_poly.pdbx_seq_one_letter_code
_entity_poly.pdbx_strand_id
1 'polypeptide(L)'
;VGAEQLVEEYGPAWSPGPFERGTDGPHVVLAGVDGSPAASRAGAYAAGLARRQRSRLVVVYVLAPAAWTGMATGYLAAAQEEAYEATIEEMRKPIRALADEARMPITFIVRRGDAFAELRRAAVELHADLVVVGASESRGHRIVGSVANRLVRAGLWPVTVVP
;
A
#
# COMPACT_ATOMS: atom_id res chain seq x y z
N VAL A 1 -24.10 36.39 -9.38
CA VAL A 1 -24.83 35.94 -8.17
C VAL A 1 -24.18 34.66 -7.74
N GLY A 2 -23.32 34.71 -6.70
CA GLY A 2 -22.71 33.53 -6.14
C GLY A 2 -23.78 32.61 -5.58
N ALA A 3 -23.71 31.32 -5.94
CA ALA A 3 -24.56 30.33 -5.29
C ALA A 3 -24.22 30.38 -3.80
N GLU A 4 -25.21 30.70 -2.98
CA GLU A 4 -25.10 30.68 -1.53
C GLU A 4 -24.79 29.22 -1.14
N GLN A 5 -23.61 28.98 -0.61
CA GLN A 5 -23.21 27.65 -0.17
C GLN A 5 -23.97 27.36 1.14
N LEU A 6 -24.83 26.35 1.10
CA LEU A 6 -25.44 25.84 2.32
C LEU A 6 -24.45 24.89 3.00
N VAL A 7 -24.11 25.16 4.25
CA VAL A 7 -23.28 24.31 5.11
C VAL A 7 -24.07 24.09 6.40
N GLU A 8 -24.33 22.85 6.72
CA GLU A 8 -25.07 22.45 7.93
C GLU A 8 -24.22 21.40 8.68
N GLU A 9 -24.12 21.57 9.98
CA GLU A 9 -23.41 20.64 10.87
C GLU A 9 -24.44 20.04 11.84
N TYR A 10 -24.38 18.72 11.99
CA TYR A 10 -25.30 17.96 12.81
C TYR A 10 -24.57 17.14 13.88
N GLY A 11 -25.28 16.90 14.97
CA GLY A 11 -24.79 16.10 16.08
C GLY A 11 -24.01 16.88 17.13
N PRO A 12 -23.64 16.24 18.22
CA PRO A 12 -22.85 16.85 19.27
C PRO A 12 -21.41 17.10 18.82
N ALA A 13 -20.68 17.96 19.52
CA ALA A 13 -19.25 18.09 19.34
C ALA A 13 -18.57 16.72 19.47
N TRP A 14 -17.57 16.48 18.60
CA TRP A 14 -16.87 15.20 18.61
C TRP A 14 -16.24 14.93 19.99
N SER A 15 -16.46 13.74 20.50
CA SER A 15 -15.84 13.24 21.73
C SER A 15 -15.49 11.76 21.55
N PRO A 16 -14.41 11.27 22.18
CA PRO A 16 -14.07 9.86 22.13
C PRO A 16 -15.24 9.00 22.64
N GLY A 17 -15.61 8.00 21.84
CA GLY A 17 -16.65 7.03 22.18
C GLY A 17 -16.08 5.62 22.34
N PRO A 18 -16.92 4.63 22.64
CA PRO A 18 -16.49 3.26 22.81
C PRO A 18 -16.04 2.58 21.51
N PHE A 19 -16.36 3.16 20.36
CA PHE A 19 -16.09 2.58 19.03
C PHE A 19 -14.79 3.07 18.39
N GLU A 20 -14.07 4.01 19.02
CA GLU A 20 -12.79 4.46 18.47
C GLU A 20 -11.67 3.46 18.72
N ARG A 21 -10.58 3.63 17.95
CA ARG A 21 -9.32 2.92 18.11
C ARG A 21 -9.41 1.42 17.88
N GLY A 22 -9.88 1.03 16.71
CA GLY A 22 -9.82 -0.33 16.22
C GLY A 22 -10.97 -1.23 16.66
N THR A 23 -12.06 -0.66 17.16
CA THR A 23 -13.27 -1.43 17.44
C THR A 23 -14.20 -1.53 16.24
N ASP A 24 -14.16 -0.55 15.34
CA ASP A 24 -15.04 -0.43 14.18
C ASP A 24 -14.32 -0.04 12.88
N GLY A 25 -13.00 0.13 12.92
CA GLY A 25 -12.16 0.42 11.76
C GLY A 25 -11.59 -0.85 11.09
N PRO A 26 -10.71 -0.69 10.08
CA PRO A 26 -10.07 -1.83 9.43
C PRO A 26 -9.18 -2.61 10.40
N HIS A 27 -9.25 -3.93 10.37
CA HIS A 27 -8.37 -4.82 11.13
C HIS A 27 -7.06 -5.10 10.41
N VAL A 28 -7.11 -5.19 9.08
CA VAL A 28 -5.94 -5.42 8.22
C VAL A 28 -5.88 -4.35 7.15
N VAL A 29 -4.83 -3.55 7.19
CA VAL A 29 -4.49 -2.57 6.15
C VAL A 29 -3.35 -3.14 5.32
N LEU A 30 -3.56 -3.27 4.01
CA LEU A 30 -2.54 -3.71 3.07
C LEU A 30 -2.04 -2.51 2.26
N ALA A 31 -0.74 -2.27 2.28
CA ALA A 31 -0.09 -1.23 1.48
C ALA A 31 0.76 -1.86 0.37
N GLY A 32 0.46 -1.54 -0.89
CA GLY A 32 1.28 -1.90 -2.03
C GLY A 32 2.37 -0.85 -2.26
N VAL A 33 3.63 -1.28 -2.33
CA VAL A 33 4.78 -0.39 -2.53
C VAL A 33 5.63 -0.86 -3.71
N ASP A 34 6.25 0.09 -4.41
CA ASP A 34 7.11 -0.15 -5.57
C ASP A 34 8.43 0.64 -5.54
N GLY A 35 8.71 1.30 -4.42
CA GLY A 35 9.89 2.14 -4.24
C GLY A 35 9.72 3.58 -4.75
N SER A 36 8.60 3.93 -5.35
CA SER A 36 8.33 5.30 -5.80
C SER A 36 8.05 6.27 -4.63
N PRO A 37 8.23 7.59 -4.82
CA PRO A 37 7.86 8.58 -3.81
C PRO A 37 6.37 8.51 -3.41
N ALA A 38 5.47 8.27 -4.37
CA ALA A 38 4.06 8.10 -4.10
C ALA A 38 3.77 6.86 -3.25
N ALA A 39 4.46 5.73 -3.52
CA ALA A 39 4.36 4.53 -2.71
C ALA A 39 4.90 4.74 -1.28
N SER A 40 5.95 5.55 -1.12
CA SER A 40 6.45 5.92 0.22
C SER A 40 5.43 6.74 1.00
N ARG A 41 4.77 7.71 0.35
CA ARG A 41 3.67 8.47 0.96
C ARG A 41 2.49 7.57 1.31
N ALA A 42 2.14 6.62 0.43
CA ALA A 42 1.09 5.64 0.69
C ALA A 42 1.41 4.75 1.89
N GLY A 43 2.65 4.29 2.02
CA GLY A 43 3.14 3.54 3.18
C GLY A 43 3.03 4.33 4.49
N ALA A 44 3.45 5.60 4.48
CA ALA A 44 3.34 6.48 5.64
C ALA A 44 1.88 6.75 6.04
N TYR A 45 1.00 6.98 5.06
CA TYR A 45 -0.44 7.14 5.28
C TYR A 45 -1.06 5.88 5.90
N ALA A 46 -0.75 4.71 5.31
CA ALA A 46 -1.23 3.42 5.80
C ALA A 46 -0.76 3.13 7.22
N ALA A 47 0.50 3.45 7.55
CA ALA A 47 1.05 3.29 8.89
C ALA A 47 0.36 4.21 9.91
N GLY A 48 0.14 5.48 9.56
CA GLY A 48 -0.61 6.42 10.39
C GLY A 48 -2.03 5.96 10.67
N LEU A 49 -2.72 5.44 9.66
CA LEU A 49 -4.06 4.88 9.79
C LEU A 49 -4.05 3.63 10.67
N ALA A 50 -3.20 2.65 10.37
CA ALA A 50 -3.09 1.40 11.10
C ALA A 50 -2.76 1.63 12.58
N ARG A 51 -1.85 2.57 12.88
CA ARG A 51 -1.53 2.96 14.26
C ARG A 51 -2.73 3.52 15.01
N ARG A 52 -3.49 4.43 14.39
CA ARG A 52 -4.68 5.02 15.02
C ARG A 52 -5.78 4.00 15.28
N GLN A 53 -5.97 3.08 14.33
CA GLN A 53 -6.99 2.04 14.39
C GLN A 53 -6.51 0.76 15.10
N ARG A 54 -5.23 0.69 15.48
CA ARG A 54 -4.61 -0.53 16.00
C ARG A 54 -4.74 -1.73 15.06
N SER A 55 -4.73 -1.44 13.75
CA SER A 55 -4.81 -2.43 12.69
C SER A 55 -3.47 -3.12 12.48
N ARG A 56 -3.50 -4.32 11.94
CA ARG A 56 -2.33 -4.96 11.36
C ARG A 56 -1.97 -4.27 10.05
N LEU A 57 -0.74 -3.77 9.92
CA LEU A 57 -0.22 -3.25 8.66
C LEU A 57 0.60 -4.33 7.94
N VAL A 58 0.23 -4.60 6.70
CA VAL A 58 0.98 -5.47 5.81
C VAL A 58 1.45 -4.65 4.61
N VAL A 59 2.77 -4.56 4.43
CA VAL A 59 3.38 -3.92 3.28
C VAL A 59 3.78 -4.99 2.28
N VAL A 60 3.28 -4.88 1.06
CA VAL A 60 3.54 -5.82 -0.03
C VAL A 60 4.35 -5.14 -1.12
N TYR A 61 5.52 -5.71 -1.41
CA TYR A 61 6.35 -5.34 -2.54
C TYR A 61 6.29 -6.43 -3.60
N VAL A 62 5.99 -6.06 -4.83
CA VAL A 62 5.89 -7.02 -5.94
C VAL A 62 7.03 -6.78 -6.93
N LEU A 63 7.91 -7.75 -7.03
CA LEU A 63 8.95 -7.81 -8.04
C LEU A 63 8.34 -8.24 -9.38
N ALA A 64 8.45 -7.38 -10.39
CA ALA A 64 8.07 -7.73 -11.74
C ALA A 64 8.95 -8.88 -12.26
N PRO A 65 8.40 -9.86 -13.00
CA PRO A 65 9.21 -10.87 -13.63
C PRO A 65 10.16 -10.21 -14.63
N ALA A 66 11.44 -10.63 -14.63
CA ALA A 66 12.34 -10.15 -15.65
C ALA A 66 11.89 -10.68 -17.02
N ALA A 67 11.94 -9.83 -18.05
CA ALA A 67 11.51 -10.15 -19.39
C ALA A 67 12.28 -11.31 -20.07
N TRP A 68 13.35 -11.81 -19.44
CA TRP A 68 14.32 -12.77 -19.98
C TRP A 68 14.39 -14.11 -19.26
N THR A 69 13.44 -14.40 -18.36
CA THR A 69 13.50 -15.60 -17.50
C THR A 69 13.48 -16.95 -18.25
N GLY A 70 13.15 -16.98 -19.53
CA GLY A 70 13.16 -18.20 -20.34
C GLY A 70 14.50 -18.55 -20.99
N MET A 71 15.51 -17.65 -20.97
CA MET A 71 16.79 -17.83 -21.66
C MET A 71 18.03 -17.57 -20.78
N ALA A 72 17.84 -17.34 -19.48
CA ALA A 72 18.95 -17.05 -18.58
C ALA A 72 19.78 -18.31 -18.32
N THR A 73 21.08 -18.28 -18.72
CA THR A 73 22.05 -19.25 -18.25
C THR A 73 22.32 -19.07 -16.76
N GLY A 74 22.85 -20.10 -16.07
CA GLY A 74 23.07 -20.11 -14.62
C GLY A 74 23.75 -18.85 -14.06
N TYR A 75 24.72 -18.26 -14.78
CA TYR A 75 25.37 -17.01 -14.37
C TYR A 75 24.41 -15.80 -14.37
N LEU A 76 23.60 -15.66 -15.43
CA LEU A 76 22.62 -14.55 -15.53
C LEU A 76 21.50 -14.69 -14.49
N ALA A 77 21.08 -15.91 -14.20
CA ALA A 77 20.10 -16.20 -13.17
C ALA A 77 20.63 -15.83 -11.76
N ALA A 78 21.89 -16.14 -11.48
CA ALA A 78 22.54 -15.78 -10.21
C ALA A 78 22.68 -14.24 -10.05
N ALA A 79 23.12 -13.55 -11.09
CA ALA A 79 23.24 -12.10 -11.10
C ALA A 79 21.86 -11.40 -10.92
N GLN A 80 20.83 -11.97 -11.50
CA GLN A 80 19.46 -11.47 -11.33
C GLN A 80 18.95 -11.67 -9.91
N GLU A 81 19.20 -12.80 -9.30
CA GLU A 81 18.81 -13.06 -7.91
C GLU A 81 19.52 -12.11 -6.95
N GLU A 82 20.82 -11.86 -7.17
CA GLU A 82 21.59 -10.88 -6.40
C GLU A 82 21.01 -9.45 -6.54
N ALA A 83 20.60 -9.05 -7.75
CA ALA A 83 19.94 -7.77 -7.98
C ALA A 83 18.59 -7.68 -7.28
N TYR A 84 17.81 -8.75 -7.22
CA TYR A 84 16.56 -8.81 -6.48
C TYR A 84 16.78 -8.68 -4.98
N GLU A 85 17.75 -9.39 -4.42
CA GLU A 85 18.09 -9.29 -3.00
C GLU A 85 18.53 -7.87 -2.62
N ALA A 86 19.34 -7.22 -3.45
CA ALA A 86 19.74 -5.83 -3.24
C ALA A 86 18.52 -4.88 -3.22
N THR A 87 17.60 -5.06 -4.16
CA THR A 87 16.37 -4.26 -4.24
C THR A 87 15.47 -4.50 -3.03
N ILE A 88 15.32 -5.74 -2.60
CA ILE A 88 14.54 -6.10 -1.40
C ILE A 88 15.15 -5.44 -0.16
N GLU A 89 16.48 -5.45 -0.02
CA GLU A 89 17.15 -4.83 1.11
C GLU A 89 16.99 -3.31 1.13
N GLU A 90 17.00 -2.67 -0.03
CA GLU A 90 16.69 -1.24 -0.14
C GLU A 90 15.26 -0.91 0.32
N MET A 91 14.30 -1.77 -0.01
CA MET A 91 12.91 -1.61 0.45
C MET A 91 12.74 -1.90 1.94
N ARG A 92 13.52 -2.83 2.47
CA ARG A 92 13.46 -3.25 3.88
C ARG A 92 13.86 -2.14 4.84
N LYS A 93 14.86 -1.33 4.47
CA LYS A 93 15.37 -0.24 5.32
C LYS A 93 14.31 0.80 5.72
N PRO A 94 13.59 1.44 4.77
CA PRO A 94 12.57 2.41 5.12
C PRO A 94 11.37 1.79 5.86
N ILE A 95 11.06 0.52 5.61
CA ILE A 95 9.98 -0.19 6.31
C ILE A 95 10.36 -0.44 7.78
N ARG A 96 11.59 -0.84 8.06
CA ARG A 96 12.11 -0.97 9.42
C ARG A 96 12.09 0.37 10.16
N ALA A 97 12.61 1.43 9.52
CA ALA A 97 12.59 2.77 10.08
C ALA A 97 11.16 3.23 10.41
N LEU A 98 10.22 2.99 9.52
CA LEU A 98 8.81 3.31 9.73
C LEU A 98 8.21 2.54 10.91
N ALA A 99 8.52 1.24 11.06
CA ALA A 99 8.06 0.44 12.18
C ALA A 99 8.58 0.97 13.52
N ASP A 100 9.86 1.34 13.56
CA ASP A 100 10.50 1.89 14.76
C ASP A 100 9.95 3.28 15.13
N GLU A 101 9.84 4.17 14.16
CA GLU A 101 9.30 5.54 14.35
C GLU A 101 7.83 5.52 14.77
N ALA A 102 7.01 4.73 14.09
CA ALA A 102 5.59 4.59 14.39
C ALA A 102 5.31 3.74 15.64
N ARG A 103 6.32 3.03 16.17
CA ARG A 103 6.22 2.08 17.28
C ARG A 103 5.09 1.07 17.08
N MET A 104 5.05 0.46 15.92
CA MET A 104 4.02 -0.51 15.55
C MET A 104 4.60 -1.69 14.78
N PRO A 105 4.00 -2.88 14.89
CA PRO A 105 4.41 -4.01 14.07
C PRO A 105 4.01 -3.79 12.61
N ILE A 106 4.93 -4.08 11.68
CA ILE A 106 4.69 -4.09 10.25
C ILE A 106 5.10 -5.46 9.71
N THR A 107 4.22 -6.10 8.96
CA THR A 107 4.55 -7.31 8.20
C THR A 107 5.00 -6.88 6.80
N PHE A 108 6.21 -7.28 6.40
CA PHE A 108 6.70 -7.04 5.04
C PHE A 108 6.66 -8.33 4.23
N ILE A 109 6.03 -8.29 3.07
CA ILE A 109 5.90 -9.44 2.15
C ILE A 109 6.45 -9.05 0.80
N VAL A 110 7.32 -9.90 0.25
CA VAL A 110 7.81 -9.79 -1.12
C VAL A 110 7.16 -10.88 -1.96
N ARG A 111 6.63 -10.50 -3.11
CA ARG A 111 6.04 -11.43 -4.10
C ARG A 111 6.66 -11.18 -5.46
N ARG A 112 6.55 -12.17 -6.36
CA ARG A 112 7.02 -12.06 -7.75
C ARG A 112 5.85 -12.26 -8.68
N GLY A 113 5.66 -11.36 -9.64
CA GLY A 113 4.59 -11.48 -10.62
C GLY A 113 4.02 -10.15 -11.09
N ASP A 114 2.79 -10.19 -11.61
CA ASP A 114 2.02 -8.98 -11.94
C ASP A 114 1.57 -8.28 -10.67
N ALA A 115 1.88 -6.99 -10.56
CA ALA A 115 1.63 -6.23 -9.34
C ALA A 115 0.16 -6.28 -8.89
N PHE A 116 -0.79 -6.11 -9.81
CA PHE A 116 -2.20 -6.19 -9.47
C PHE A 116 -2.61 -7.60 -9.01
N ALA A 117 -2.19 -8.63 -9.75
CA ALA A 117 -2.55 -10.02 -9.44
C ALA A 117 -2.02 -10.42 -8.05
N GLU A 118 -0.78 -10.07 -7.74
CA GLU A 118 -0.16 -10.42 -6.47
C GLU A 118 -0.70 -9.60 -5.29
N LEU A 119 -0.98 -8.30 -5.48
CA LEU A 119 -1.66 -7.50 -4.46
C LEU A 119 -3.08 -8.00 -4.19
N ARG A 120 -3.84 -8.33 -5.25
CA ARG A 120 -5.16 -8.94 -5.12
C ARG A 120 -5.11 -10.25 -4.35
N ARG A 121 -4.17 -11.12 -4.71
CA ARG A 121 -3.98 -12.42 -4.03
C ARG A 121 -3.64 -12.22 -2.55
N ALA A 122 -2.69 -11.33 -2.24
CA ALA A 122 -2.33 -11.01 -0.87
C ALA A 122 -3.51 -10.45 -0.07
N ALA A 123 -4.29 -9.55 -0.65
CA ALA A 123 -5.46 -8.97 0.00
C ALA A 123 -6.54 -10.02 0.32
N VAL A 124 -6.77 -10.98 -0.58
CA VAL A 124 -7.71 -12.09 -0.34
C VAL A 124 -7.17 -13.03 0.75
N GLU A 125 -5.93 -13.48 0.64
CA GLU A 125 -5.30 -14.42 1.59
C GLU A 125 -5.23 -13.86 3.02
N LEU A 126 -4.97 -12.56 3.14
CA LEU A 126 -4.82 -11.89 4.42
C LEU A 126 -6.13 -11.31 4.97
N HIS A 127 -7.22 -11.46 4.24
CA HIS A 127 -8.52 -10.85 4.57
C HIS A 127 -8.37 -9.33 4.82
N ALA A 128 -7.73 -8.63 3.87
CA ALA A 128 -7.53 -7.19 3.99
C ALA A 128 -8.87 -6.44 3.98
N ASP A 129 -9.00 -5.48 4.88
CA ASP A 129 -10.19 -4.60 4.96
C ASP A 129 -10.00 -3.32 4.15
N LEU A 130 -8.76 -2.98 3.84
CA LEU A 130 -8.39 -1.78 3.09
C LEU A 130 -7.10 -2.03 2.31
N VAL A 131 -7.07 -1.55 1.07
CA VAL A 131 -5.85 -1.53 0.23
C VAL A 131 -5.43 -0.09 -0.01
N VAL A 132 -4.16 0.21 0.25
CA VAL A 132 -3.55 1.54 0.06
C VAL A 132 -2.44 1.43 -0.98
N VAL A 133 -2.45 2.31 -1.97
CA VAL A 133 -1.43 2.37 -3.02
C VAL A 133 -1.08 3.80 -3.38
N GLY A 134 0.11 4.04 -3.90
CA GLY A 134 0.49 5.33 -4.45
C GLY A 134 -0.15 5.62 -5.80
N ALA A 135 -0.36 6.90 -6.10
CA ALA A 135 -0.70 7.35 -7.44
C ALA A 135 0.51 7.19 -8.38
N SER A 136 0.26 6.98 -9.67
CA SER A 136 1.33 6.97 -10.67
C SER A 136 1.76 8.39 -11.01
N GLU A 137 3.05 8.64 -11.00
CA GLU A 137 3.64 9.91 -11.44
C GLU A 137 4.10 9.76 -12.91
N SER A 138 3.18 9.87 -13.88
CA SER A 138 3.54 9.88 -15.30
C SER A 138 3.62 11.32 -15.83
N ARG A 139 4.83 11.73 -16.22
CA ARG A 139 5.12 12.96 -17.01
C ARG A 139 4.38 14.23 -16.53
N GLY A 140 4.48 14.55 -15.21
CA GLY A 140 3.94 15.81 -14.67
C GLY A 140 2.44 15.83 -14.42
N HIS A 141 1.71 14.75 -14.70
CA HIS A 141 0.32 14.60 -14.33
C HIS A 141 0.16 13.47 -13.29
N ARG A 142 -0.50 13.78 -12.19
CA ARG A 142 -0.90 12.79 -11.19
C ARG A 142 -2.07 11.99 -11.75
N ILE A 143 -1.80 10.78 -12.22
CA ILE A 143 -2.80 9.88 -12.78
C ILE A 143 -2.96 8.71 -11.81
N VAL A 144 -4.19 8.27 -11.62
CA VAL A 144 -4.45 6.99 -10.96
C VAL A 144 -3.73 5.90 -11.75
N GLY A 145 -2.71 5.27 -11.15
CA GLY A 145 -1.89 4.28 -11.83
C GLY A 145 -2.70 3.05 -12.29
N SER A 146 -2.14 2.30 -13.23
CA SER A 146 -2.80 1.10 -13.77
C SER A 146 -3.18 0.08 -12.70
N VAL A 147 -2.33 -0.12 -11.69
CA VAL A 147 -2.59 -1.01 -10.55
C VAL A 147 -3.74 -0.49 -9.70
N ALA A 148 -3.71 0.79 -9.32
CA ALA A 148 -4.77 1.42 -8.53
C ALA A 148 -6.13 1.35 -9.25
N ASN A 149 -6.14 1.65 -10.56
CA ASN A 149 -7.35 1.55 -11.38
C ASN A 149 -7.94 0.14 -11.42
N ARG A 150 -7.09 -0.87 -11.57
CA ARG A 150 -7.51 -2.29 -11.58
C ARG A 150 -8.04 -2.71 -10.21
N LEU A 151 -7.42 -2.26 -9.11
CA LEU A 151 -7.90 -2.53 -7.75
C LEU A 151 -9.27 -1.91 -7.49
N VAL A 152 -9.46 -0.63 -7.86
CA VAL A 152 -10.76 0.05 -7.73
C VAL A 152 -11.84 -0.66 -8.55
N ARG A 153 -11.54 -1.02 -9.80
CA ARG A 153 -12.48 -1.74 -10.67
C ARG A 153 -12.82 -3.14 -10.20
N ALA A 154 -11.92 -3.79 -9.48
CA ALA A 154 -12.18 -5.10 -8.89
C ALA A 154 -13.32 -5.07 -7.87
N GLY A 155 -13.53 -3.92 -7.19
CA GLY A 155 -14.66 -3.70 -6.29
C GLY A 155 -14.71 -4.61 -5.06
N LEU A 156 -13.54 -5.16 -4.64
CA LEU A 156 -13.46 -6.14 -3.55
C LEU A 156 -13.13 -5.51 -2.20
N TRP A 157 -12.49 -4.36 -2.21
CA TRP A 157 -12.04 -3.65 -1.01
C TRP A 157 -12.22 -2.14 -1.17
N PRO A 158 -12.35 -1.38 -0.09
CA PRO A 158 -12.00 0.03 -0.10
C PRO A 158 -10.56 0.22 -0.59
N VAL A 159 -10.33 1.12 -1.52
CA VAL A 159 -8.99 1.42 -2.07
C VAL A 159 -8.68 2.89 -1.85
N THR A 160 -7.59 3.15 -1.15
CA THR A 160 -7.06 4.51 -0.99
C THR A 160 -5.89 4.71 -1.94
N VAL A 161 -5.98 5.73 -2.78
CA VAL A 161 -4.91 6.15 -3.69
C VAL A 161 -4.29 7.41 -3.15
N VAL A 162 -3.00 7.34 -2.78
CA VAL A 162 -2.27 8.46 -2.17
C VAL A 162 -1.46 9.17 -3.26
N PRO A 163 -1.65 10.47 -3.47
CA PRO A 163 -0.95 11.25 -4.48
C PRO A 163 0.54 11.48 -4.17
#